data_f073c3881230f54290611ca9a721cf48
#
_entry.id   f073c3881230f54290611ca9a721cf48
#
_cell.length_a   1.000
_cell.length_b   1.000
_cell.length_c   1.000
_cell.angle_alpha   90.00
_cell.angle_beta   90.00
_cell.angle_gamma   90.00
#
_symmetry.space_group_name_H-M   'P 1'
#
loop_
_entity.id
_entity.type
_entity.pdbx_description
1 polymer ?
#
loop_
_entity_poly.entity_id
_entity_poly.type
_entity_poly.pdbx_seq_one_letter_code
_entity_poly.pdbx_strand_id
1 'polypeptide(L)' 'MDTYSIKFFMENKGWDKRGVRVIAKNSTEAIELAKIRKKIPKSEKVLVRWRYC' A
#
# COMPACT_ATOMS: atom_id res chain seq x y z
N MET A 1 -10.14 11.73 -8.81
CA MET A 1 -9.05 10.99 -8.18
C MET A 1 -9.08 11.21 -6.68
N ASP A 2 -8.80 10.19 -5.93
CA ASP A 2 -8.85 10.24 -4.47
C ASP A 2 -7.49 9.95 -3.85
N THR A 3 -7.32 10.41 -2.62
CA THR A 3 -6.11 10.11 -1.86
C THR A 3 -6.37 8.88 -1.01
N TYR A 4 -5.48 7.90 -1.13
CA TYR A 4 -5.56 6.63 -0.39
C TYR A 4 -4.39 6.51 0.56
N SER A 5 -4.65 5.94 1.73
CA SER A 5 -3.61 5.58 2.69
C SER A 5 -3.47 4.06 2.67
N ILE A 6 -2.31 3.58 2.29
CA ILE A 6 -2.05 2.14 2.09
C ILE A 6 -1.08 1.65 3.15
N LYS A 7 -1.45 0.59 3.85
CA LYS A 7 -0.57 -0.07 4.81
C LYS A 7 -0.34 -1.51 4.40
N PHE A 8 0.88 -1.96 4.53
CA PHE A 8 1.25 -3.34 4.24
C PHE A 8 1.68 -4.06 5.50
N PHE A 9 1.37 -5.35 5.55
CA PHE A 9 1.83 -6.24 6.61
C PHE A 9 2.95 -7.11 6.07
N MET A 10 4.09 -7.07 6.72
CA MET A 10 5.24 -7.91 6.39
C MET A 10 5.55 -8.81 7.57
N GLU A 11 5.85 -10.08 7.28
CA GLU A 11 6.11 -11.08 8.33
C GLU A 11 7.18 -10.63 9.33
N ASN A 12 8.20 -9.95 8.84
CA ASN A 12 9.32 -9.54 9.70
C ASN A 12 9.08 -8.26 10.48
N LYS A 13 8.17 -7.41 10.00
CA LYS A 13 8.00 -6.07 10.57
C LYS A 13 6.59 -5.75 11.07
N GLY A 14 5.61 -6.61 10.75
CA GLY A 14 4.23 -6.34 11.08
C GLY A 14 3.62 -5.25 10.16
N TRP A 15 2.58 -4.58 10.66
CA TRP A 15 1.93 -3.54 9.90
C TRP A 15 2.75 -2.25 9.88
N ASP A 16 2.69 -1.52 8.75
CA ASP A 16 3.30 -0.21 8.65
C ASP A 16 2.67 0.73 9.68
N LYS A 17 3.50 1.53 10.32
CA LYS A 17 3.01 2.50 11.30
C LYS A 17 2.32 3.68 10.63
N ARG A 18 2.87 4.18 9.53
CA ARG A 18 2.35 5.35 8.83
C ARG A 18 1.61 5.03 7.54
N GLY A 19 2.05 4.02 6.83
CA GLY A 19 1.52 3.70 5.53
C GLY A 19 2.02 4.65 4.45
N VAL A 20 1.55 4.40 3.23
CA VAL A 20 1.91 5.18 2.05
C VAL A 20 0.68 5.94 1.57
N ARG A 21 0.82 7.23 1.33
CA ARG A 21 -0.23 8.05 0.77
C ARG A 21 -0.06 8.14 -0.73
N VAL A 22 -1.09 7.79 -1.48
CA VAL A 22 -1.07 7.86 -2.94
C VAL A 22 -2.36 8.47 -3.47
N ILE A 23 -2.26 9.12 -4.62
CA ILE A 23 -3.43 9.65 -5.33
C ILE A 23 -3.68 8.74 -6.52
N ALA A 24 -4.89 8.20 -6.61
CA ALA A 24 -5.22 7.22 -7.64
C ALA A 24 -6.71 7.27 -7.97
N LYS A 25 -7.08 6.62 -9.07
CA LYS A 25 -8.49 6.55 -9.51
C LYS A 25 -9.30 5.59 -8.66
N ASN A 26 -8.67 4.53 -8.18
CA ASN A 26 -9.33 3.50 -7.40
C ASN A 26 -8.32 2.83 -6.47
N SER A 27 -8.82 1.96 -5.59
CA SER A 27 -7.97 1.28 -4.61
C SER A 27 -6.95 0.34 -5.24
N THR A 28 -7.31 -0.33 -6.32
CA THR A 28 -6.39 -1.27 -6.99
C THR A 28 -5.17 -0.51 -7.51
N GLU A 29 -5.38 0.61 -8.19
CA GLU A 29 -4.29 1.43 -8.68
C GLU A 29 -3.46 2.00 -7.54
N ALA A 30 -4.13 2.42 -6.46
CA ALA A 30 -3.45 2.95 -5.28
C ALA A 30 -2.51 1.92 -4.66
N ILE A 31 -2.98 0.67 -4.54
CA ILE A 31 -2.17 -0.41 -3.99
C ILE A 31 -0.94 -0.69 -4.87
N GLU A 32 -1.12 -0.70 -6.18
CA GLU A 32 0.00 -0.90 -7.10
C GLU A 32 1.06 0.19 -6.98
N LEU A 33 0.61 1.44 -6.92
CA LEU A 33 1.53 2.57 -6.76
C LEU A 33 2.26 2.51 -5.42
N ALA A 34 1.55 2.12 -4.36
CA ALA A 34 2.15 1.98 -3.05
C ALA A 34 3.22 0.87 -3.02
N LYS A 35 2.95 -0.24 -3.69
CA LYS A 35 3.93 -1.33 -3.81
C LYS A 35 5.21 -0.87 -4.50
N ILE A 36 5.08 -0.07 -5.55
CA ILE A 36 6.22 0.48 -6.26
C ILE A 36 7.03 1.40 -5.35
N ARG A 37 6.36 2.26 -4.61
CA ARG A 37 7.04 3.17 -3.67
C ARG A 37 7.77 2.43 -2.56
N LYS A 38 7.18 1.34 -2.07
CA LYS A 38 7.79 0.52 -1.03
C LYS A 38 8.82 -0.47 -1.57
N LYS A 39 8.96 -0.56 -2.87
CA LYS A 39 9.87 -1.50 -3.54
C LYS A 39 9.58 -2.95 -3.16
N ILE A 40 8.30 -3.29 -3.08
CA ILE A 40 7.87 -4.65 -2.77
C ILE A 40 7.87 -5.48 -4.05
N PRO A 41 8.61 -6.60 -4.10
CA PRO A 41 8.60 -7.47 -5.28
C PRO A 41 7.21 -8.05 -5.52
N LYS A 42 6.85 -8.24 -6.78
CA LYS A 42 5.55 -8.83 -7.12
C LYS A 42 5.38 -10.25 -6.60
N SER A 43 6.49 -10.97 -6.45
CA SER A 43 6.49 -12.34 -5.94
C SER A 43 6.30 -12.42 -4.44
N GLU A 44 6.48 -11.32 -3.72
CA GLU A 44 6.33 -11.31 -2.28
C GLU A 44 4.87 -11.19 -1.88
N LYS A 45 4.41 -12.10 -1.05
CA LYS A 45 3.05 -12.07 -0.53
C LYS A 45 2.99 -11.17 0.68
N VAL A 46 2.23 -10.10 0.56
CA VAL A 46 2.01 -9.16 1.67
C VAL A 46 0.52 -8.92 1.83
N LEU A 47 0.08 -8.73 3.06
CA LEU A 47 -1.28 -8.29 3.30
C LEU A 47 -1.32 -6.78 3.11
N VAL A 48 -2.43 -6.29 2.61
CA VAL A 48 -2.58 -4.86 2.34
C VAL A 48 -3.89 -4.36 2.94
N ARG A 49 -3.84 -3.14 3.45
CA ARG A 49 -5.01 -2.47 4.01
C ARG A 49 -5.00 -1.05 3.47
N TRP A 50 -6.16 -0.57 3.04
CA TRP A 50 -6.25 0.79 2.52
C TRP A 50 -7.48 1.50 3.06
N ARG A 51 -7.42 2.82 3.03
CA ARG A 51 -8.58 3.65 3.37
C ARG A 51 -8.41 5.01 2.68
N TYR A 52 -9.50 5.75 2.61
CA TYR A 52 -9.44 7.13 2.13
C TYR A 52 -8.78 8.02 3.18
N CYS A 53 -8.02 8.97 2.67
CA CYS A 53 -7.44 9.99 3.53
C CYS A 53 -8.40 11.17 3.67
#